data_1724dc012bbe332b9ba36dad97dab61c
#
_entry.id   1724dc012bbe332b9ba36dad97dab61c
#
_cell.length_a   1.000
_cell.length_b   1.000
_cell.length_c   1.000
_cell.angle_alpha   90.00
_cell.angle_beta   90.00
_cell.angle_gamma   90.00
#
_symmetry.space_group_name_H-M   'P 1'
#
loop_
_entity.id
_entity.type
_entity.pdbx_description
1 polymer ?
#
loop_
_entity_poly.entity_id
_entity_poly.type
_entity_poly.pdbx_seq_one_letter_code
_entity_poly.pdbx_strand_id
1 'polypeptide(L)'
;MKQLTGNQVRQMFLDYFKSKGHMIEPGASLIPHNDPTLLWINAGVAALKKYFDGSEKPACNRIANAQKSIRTNDIENVGKTARHHTFFEMLGNFSIGDYFKEEAIPFAWEFLTSPEWIGFDKEKLYVTVYTDDEDAYRIWTEVCHVDPSHILKTYENFWEIGEGPGGPDSEIFYDRGEKYDPEGLGEKLFFEEMENDRYIEVWNVVFSQYDCNPAIDRKEYKELPQKNIDTGMGLERLVSIIQGGETNFDTDLFLSLIHISEPTRLALI
;
A
#
# COMPACT_ATOMS: atom_id res chain seq x y z
N MET A 1 -20.24 -6.39 2.97
CA MET A 1 -19.36 -5.21 2.93
C MET A 1 -20.18 -3.93 2.96
N LYS A 2 -19.65 -2.85 3.57
CA LYS A 2 -20.26 -1.51 3.48
C LYS A 2 -20.17 -1.02 2.03
N GLN A 3 -21.17 -0.33 1.53
CA GLN A 3 -21.05 0.39 0.27
C GLN A 3 -20.45 1.76 0.54
N LEU A 4 -19.20 1.98 0.14
CA LEU A 4 -18.45 3.21 0.38
C LEU A 4 -17.99 3.80 -0.96
N THR A 5 -18.05 5.12 -1.08
CA THR A 5 -17.42 5.85 -2.19
C THR A 5 -15.91 5.99 -1.97
N GLY A 6 -15.14 6.24 -3.02
CA GLY A 6 -13.70 6.49 -2.90
C GLY A 6 -13.38 7.65 -1.96
N ASN A 7 -14.19 8.71 -1.99
CA ASN A 7 -14.05 9.83 -1.05
C ASN A 7 -14.28 9.42 0.40
N GLN A 8 -15.27 8.55 0.67
CA GLN A 8 -15.52 8.04 2.02
C GLN A 8 -14.40 7.15 2.51
N VAL A 9 -13.84 6.29 1.66
CA VAL A 9 -12.69 5.43 2.01
C VAL A 9 -11.47 6.29 2.35
N ARG A 10 -11.15 7.28 1.51
CA ARG A 10 -10.06 8.23 1.76
C ARG A 10 -10.22 8.93 3.11
N GLN A 11 -11.41 9.50 3.37
CA GLN A 11 -11.68 10.20 4.62
C GLN A 11 -11.60 9.26 5.83
N MET A 12 -12.13 8.04 5.70
CA MET A 12 -12.09 7.02 6.75
C MET A 12 -10.66 6.64 7.14
N PHE A 13 -9.76 6.52 6.16
CA PHE A 13 -8.34 6.28 6.41
C PHE A 13 -7.70 7.42 7.21
N LEU A 14 -7.93 8.65 6.79
CA LEU A 14 -7.38 9.83 7.46
C LEU A 14 -7.94 9.98 8.89
N ASP A 15 -9.23 9.74 9.08
CA ASP A 15 -9.88 9.80 10.40
C ASP A 15 -9.37 8.70 11.32
N TYR A 16 -9.16 7.48 10.79
CA TYR A 16 -8.56 6.38 11.54
C TYR A 16 -7.18 6.75 12.07
N PHE A 17 -6.27 7.17 11.20
CA PHE A 17 -4.91 7.51 11.62
C PHE A 17 -4.85 8.77 12.49
N LYS A 18 -5.77 9.72 12.28
CA LYS A 18 -5.95 10.84 13.20
C LYS A 18 -6.30 10.36 14.60
N SER A 19 -7.16 9.33 14.73
CA SER A 19 -7.52 8.73 16.03
C SER A 19 -6.33 8.01 16.70
N LYS A 20 -5.33 7.59 15.90
CA LYS A 20 -4.07 6.99 16.38
C LYS A 20 -2.96 8.03 16.64
N GLY A 21 -3.32 9.33 16.64
CA GLY A 21 -2.40 10.42 16.95
C GLY A 21 -1.56 10.94 15.79
N HIS A 22 -1.90 10.58 14.54
CA HIS A 22 -1.20 11.09 13.37
C HIS A 22 -1.68 12.50 13.01
N MET A 23 -0.73 13.34 12.65
CA MET A 23 -1.00 14.61 11.96
C MET A 23 -1.40 14.31 10.52
N ILE A 24 -2.52 14.87 10.08
CA ILE A 24 -2.93 14.75 8.68
C ILE A 24 -2.22 15.83 7.88
N GLU A 25 -1.34 15.41 6.97
CA GLU A 25 -0.61 16.30 6.07
C GLU A 25 -1.27 16.27 4.70
N PRO A 26 -1.55 17.44 4.08
CA PRO A 26 -2.06 17.49 2.72
C PRO A 26 -1.08 16.84 1.74
N GLY A 27 -1.61 16.16 0.73
CA GLY A 27 -0.78 15.63 -0.35
C GLY A 27 0.02 16.74 -1.06
N ALA A 28 1.28 16.44 -1.35
CA ALA A 28 2.18 17.36 -2.06
C ALA A 28 1.82 17.47 -3.55
N SER A 29 2.33 18.51 -4.21
CA SER A 29 2.32 18.63 -5.67
C SER A 29 2.98 17.43 -6.32
N LEU A 30 2.48 17.01 -7.47
CA LEU A 30 3.13 15.95 -8.28
C LEU A 30 4.52 16.35 -8.78
N ILE A 31 4.79 17.64 -8.88
CA ILE A 31 6.10 18.15 -9.28
C ILE A 31 7.00 18.16 -8.04
N PRO A 32 8.09 17.39 -8.02
CA PRO A 32 9.01 17.37 -6.90
C PRO A 32 9.66 18.75 -6.69
N HIS A 33 9.79 19.16 -5.44
CA HIS A 33 10.54 20.34 -5.09
C HIS A 33 11.90 19.93 -4.49
N ASN A 34 12.98 20.41 -5.10
CA ASN A 34 14.35 20.21 -4.63
C ASN A 34 14.83 18.74 -4.59
N ASP A 35 14.21 17.84 -5.34
CA ASP A 35 14.66 16.46 -5.51
C ASP A 35 14.94 16.18 -7.00
N PRO A 36 16.20 16.23 -7.46
CA PRO A 36 16.56 15.95 -8.84
C PRO A 36 16.49 14.46 -9.20
N THR A 37 16.28 13.57 -8.23
CA THR A 37 16.23 12.12 -8.44
C THR A 37 14.83 11.66 -8.88
N LEU A 38 13.81 12.50 -8.70
CA LEU A 38 12.43 12.20 -9.04
C LEU A 38 11.94 13.09 -10.19
N LEU A 39 11.36 12.46 -11.21
CA LEU A 39 10.65 13.19 -12.27
C LEU A 39 9.25 13.62 -11.81
N TRP A 40 8.58 12.78 -11.04
CA TRP A 40 7.26 13.00 -10.42
C TRP A 40 7.24 12.42 -9.01
N ILE A 41 6.32 12.89 -8.18
CA ILE A 41 6.00 12.21 -6.93
C ILE A 41 5.31 10.88 -7.28
N ASN A 42 5.90 9.76 -6.86
CA ASN A 42 5.51 8.39 -7.21
C ASN A 42 5.10 7.53 -6.01
N ALA A 43 5.18 8.08 -4.79
CA ALA A 43 4.79 7.41 -3.54
C ALA A 43 4.48 8.44 -2.46
N GLY A 44 3.78 8.01 -1.41
CA GLY A 44 3.45 8.85 -0.26
C GLY A 44 4.70 9.39 0.44
N VAL A 45 5.70 8.54 0.64
CA VAL A 45 6.97 8.88 1.30
C VAL A 45 7.83 9.85 0.51
N ALA A 46 7.68 9.90 -0.81
CA ALA A 46 8.52 10.74 -1.68
C ALA A 46 8.48 12.23 -1.29
N ALA A 47 7.33 12.71 -0.83
CA ALA A 47 7.18 14.08 -0.35
C ALA A 47 7.73 14.30 1.07
N LEU A 48 7.98 13.21 1.83
CA LEU A 48 8.40 13.21 3.23
C LEU A 48 9.88 12.80 3.40
N LYS A 49 10.60 12.54 2.31
CA LYS A 49 11.96 12.00 2.29
C LYS A 49 12.92 12.74 3.24
N LYS A 50 12.81 14.07 3.33
CA LYS A 50 13.58 14.93 4.21
C LYS A 50 13.43 14.61 5.71
N TYR A 51 12.32 14.00 6.11
CA TYR A 51 12.10 13.56 7.48
C TYR A 51 12.74 12.20 7.75
N PHE A 52 12.78 11.34 6.72
CA PHE A 52 13.37 10.01 6.82
C PHE A 52 14.89 10.03 6.82
N ASP A 53 15.51 10.96 6.05
CA ASP A 53 16.96 11.16 6.00
C ASP A 53 17.48 12.05 7.13
N GLY A 54 16.57 12.63 7.93
CA GLY A 54 16.91 13.48 9.08
C GLY A 54 17.38 14.90 8.72
N SER A 55 17.29 15.31 7.45
CA SER A 55 17.67 16.66 7.01
C SER A 55 16.71 17.73 7.54
N GLU A 56 15.48 17.35 7.86
CA GLU A 56 14.47 18.21 8.47
C GLU A 56 13.70 17.44 9.57
N LYS A 57 13.29 18.13 10.62
CA LYS A 57 12.44 17.53 11.66
C LYS A 57 10.99 17.79 11.37
N PRO A 58 10.12 16.76 11.39
CA PRO A 58 8.69 16.97 11.22
C PRO A 58 8.07 17.68 12.45
N ALA A 59 6.96 18.35 12.23
CA ALA A 59 6.17 18.94 13.32
C ALA A 59 5.52 17.86 14.22
N CYS A 60 5.27 16.69 13.67
CA CYS A 60 4.76 15.50 14.36
C CYS A 60 5.45 14.26 13.78
N ASN A 61 5.87 13.34 14.65
CA ASN A 61 6.54 12.12 14.20
C ASN A 61 5.59 11.06 13.62
N ARG A 62 4.28 11.24 13.81
CA ARG A 62 3.22 10.42 13.22
C ARG A 62 2.52 11.25 12.16
N ILE A 63 2.61 10.85 10.91
CA ILE A 63 2.00 11.55 9.77
C ILE A 63 1.12 10.58 8.99
N ALA A 64 -0.02 11.07 8.48
CA ALA A 64 -0.80 10.35 7.49
C ALA A 64 -1.26 11.29 6.38
N ASN A 65 -1.30 10.77 5.16
CA ASN A 65 -1.74 11.54 4.00
C ASN A 65 -2.47 10.69 2.95
N ALA A 66 -3.07 11.37 1.99
CA ALA A 66 -3.54 10.81 0.73
C ALA A 66 -2.77 11.52 -0.39
N GLN A 67 -1.78 10.84 -0.96
CA GLN A 67 -0.85 11.40 -1.93
C GLN A 67 -1.20 10.95 -3.35
N LYS A 68 -1.48 11.91 -4.22
CA LYS A 68 -1.56 11.66 -5.66
C LYS A 68 -0.17 11.34 -6.19
N SER A 69 -0.07 10.28 -6.97
CA SER A 69 1.19 9.72 -7.44
C SER A 69 1.13 9.34 -8.91
N ILE A 70 2.27 9.41 -9.58
CA ILE A 70 2.43 8.95 -10.97
C ILE A 70 3.51 7.88 -11.02
N ARG A 71 3.18 6.72 -11.61
CA ARG A 71 4.14 5.66 -11.99
C ARG A 71 3.93 5.28 -13.44
N THR A 72 5.03 5.17 -14.19
CA THR A 72 5.01 4.84 -15.61
C THR A 72 5.69 3.51 -15.92
N ASN A 73 6.29 2.85 -14.92
CA ASN A 73 6.97 1.56 -15.09
C ASN A 73 6.01 0.49 -15.62
N ASP A 74 4.74 0.52 -15.17
CA ASP A 74 3.73 -0.48 -15.52
C ASP A 74 2.77 -0.02 -16.62
N ILE A 75 3.16 0.97 -17.42
CA ILE A 75 2.29 1.54 -18.47
C ILE A 75 1.81 0.47 -19.49
N GLU A 76 2.64 -0.53 -19.74
CA GLU A 76 2.32 -1.64 -20.64
C GLU A 76 1.20 -2.55 -20.10
N ASN A 77 0.97 -2.51 -18.77
CA ASN A 77 -0.06 -3.31 -18.09
C ASN A 77 -1.38 -2.57 -17.93
N VAL A 78 -1.42 -1.26 -18.24
CA VAL A 78 -2.65 -0.46 -18.16
C VAL A 78 -3.67 -0.95 -19.18
N GLY A 79 -4.88 -1.27 -18.68
CA GLY A 79 -5.95 -1.83 -19.48
C GLY A 79 -5.82 -3.33 -19.81
N LYS A 80 -4.77 -4.01 -19.30
CA LYS A 80 -4.58 -5.47 -19.42
C LYS A 80 -4.82 -6.20 -18.11
N THR A 81 -4.47 -5.58 -17.01
CA THR A 81 -4.69 -6.10 -15.65
C THR A 81 -5.79 -5.30 -14.95
N ALA A 82 -6.36 -5.86 -13.90
CA ALA A 82 -7.43 -5.23 -13.14
C ALA A 82 -6.95 -4.01 -12.32
N ARG A 83 -5.64 -3.90 -12.04
CA ARG A 83 -5.09 -3.05 -10.98
C ARG A 83 -4.08 -1.98 -11.42
N HIS A 84 -3.60 -1.99 -12.68
CA HIS A 84 -2.57 -1.06 -13.14
C HIS A 84 -3.15 0.18 -13.81
N HIS A 85 -2.70 1.33 -13.37
CA HIS A 85 -2.92 2.65 -13.97
C HIS A 85 -1.73 3.56 -13.64
N THR A 86 -1.54 4.64 -14.38
CA THR A 86 -0.35 5.50 -14.25
C THR A 86 -0.52 6.60 -13.20
N PHE A 87 -1.75 7.03 -12.94
CA PHE A 87 -2.11 8.05 -11.96
C PHE A 87 -3.02 7.44 -10.91
N PHE A 88 -2.67 7.56 -9.64
CA PHE A 88 -3.40 6.94 -8.52
C PHE A 88 -3.20 7.73 -7.22
N GLU A 89 -4.03 7.43 -6.23
CA GLU A 89 -3.85 7.92 -4.87
C GLU A 89 -3.26 6.82 -3.97
N MET A 90 -2.19 7.17 -3.28
CA MET A 90 -1.59 6.34 -2.24
C MET A 90 -1.98 6.90 -0.88
N LEU A 91 -2.65 6.09 -0.08
CA LEU A 91 -2.93 6.37 1.32
C LEU A 91 -1.76 5.88 2.16
N GLY A 92 -1.11 6.78 2.88
CA GLY A 92 0.09 6.46 3.64
C GLY A 92 0.00 6.90 5.10
N ASN A 93 0.53 6.05 5.99
CA ASN A 93 0.83 6.41 7.36
C ASN A 93 2.31 6.19 7.63
N PHE A 94 2.89 7.14 8.32
CA PHE A 94 4.34 7.25 8.50
C PHE A 94 4.67 7.44 9.97
N SER A 95 5.75 6.77 10.41
CA SER A 95 6.38 6.98 11.71
C SER A 95 7.83 7.40 11.52
N ILE A 96 8.19 8.54 12.04
CA ILE A 96 9.54 9.07 11.98
C ILE A 96 10.18 8.91 13.37
N GLY A 97 10.75 7.70 13.62
CA GLY A 97 11.38 7.38 14.90
C GLY A 97 10.43 7.37 16.10
N ASP A 98 9.15 7.08 15.91
CA ASP A 98 8.14 6.99 16.97
C ASP A 98 7.75 5.52 17.18
N TYR A 99 6.75 5.01 16.45
CA TYR A 99 6.36 3.61 16.52
C TYR A 99 7.01 2.78 15.40
N PHE A 100 6.98 1.45 15.57
CA PHE A 100 7.54 0.51 14.61
C PHE A 100 6.56 -0.66 14.35
N LYS A 101 7.05 -1.88 14.09
CA LYS A 101 6.26 -3.05 13.68
C LYS A 101 5.10 -3.36 14.62
N GLU A 102 5.35 -3.26 15.95
CA GLU A 102 4.39 -3.61 17.00
C GLU A 102 3.11 -2.76 17.00
N GLU A 103 3.16 -1.57 16.42
CA GLU A 103 1.98 -0.73 16.23
C GLU A 103 1.54 -0.69 14.76
N ALA A 104 2.49 -0.63 13.81
CA ALA A 104 2.19 -0.49 12.38
C ALA A 104 1.35 -1.64 11.84
N ILE A 105 1.75 -2.89 12.14
CA ILE A 105 1.05 -4.10 11.69
C ILE A 105 -0.37 -4.17 12.30
N PRO A 106 -0.56 -4.04 13.63
CA PRO A 106 -1.90 -3.99 14.20
C PRO A 106 -2.77 -2.84 13.69
N PHE A 107 -2.19 -1.66 13.40
CA PHE A 107 -2.96 -0.56 12.82
C PHE A 107 -3.50 -0.92 11.43
N ALA A 108 -2.68 -1.51 10.57
CA ALA A 108 -3.11 -1.94 9.26
C ALA A 108 -4.21 -3.02 9.35
N TRP A 109 -4.02 -4.01 10.21
CA TRP A 109 -4.98 -5.08 10.43
C TRP A 109 -6.31 -4.59 10.99
N GLU A 110 -6.27 -3.74 12.02
CA GLU A 110 -7.46 -3.14 12.63
C GLU A 110 -8.26 -2.32 11.59
N PHE A 111 -7.58 -1.48 10.81
CA PHE A 111 -8.25 -0.67 9.79
C PHE A 111 -9.00 -1.53 8.77
N LEU A 112 -8.38 -2.60 8.29
CA LEU A 112 -8.99 -3.47 7.28
C LEU A 112 -10.09 -4.36 7.84
N THR A 113 -9.95 -4.88 9.08
CA THR A 113 -10.82 -5.94 9.61
C THR A 113 -11.90 -5.45 10.57
N SER A 114 -11.71 -4.31 11.24
CA SER A 114 -12.70 -3.80 12.19
C SER A 114 -13.99 -3.38 11.48
N PRO A 115 -15.17 -3.81 12.00
CA PRO A 115 -16.48 -3.38 11.45
C PRO A 115 -16.71 -1.86 11.55
N GLU A 116 -15.98 -1.17 12.42
CA GLU A 116 -16.04 0.28 12.55
C GLU A 116 -15.44 0.96 11.32
N TRP A 117 -14.38 0.38 10.77
CA TRP A 117 -13.64 0.87 9.61
C TRP A 117 -14.06 0.13 8.33
N ILE A 118 -13.15 -0.55 7.65
CA ILE A 118 -13.45 -1.25 6.38
C ILE A 118 -14.32 -2.50 6.62
N GLY A 119 -13.93 -3.36 7.58
CA GLY A 119 -14.70 -4.55 7.95
C GLY A 119 -14.59 -5.69 6.96
N PHE A 120 -13.41 -5.93 6.41
CA PHE A 120 -13.15 -7.11 5.59
C PHE A 120 -13.25 -8.39 6.42
N ASP A 121 -13.67 -9.45 5.77
CA ASP A 121 -13.59 -10.81 6.31
C ASP A 121 -12.12 -11.22 6.40
N LYS A 122 -11.69 -11.60 7.61
CA LYS A 122 -10.31 -11.99 7.90
C LYS A 122 -9.87 -13.20 7.09
N GLU A 123 -10.78 -14.12 6.80
CA GLU A 123 -10.53 -15.33 6.01
C GLU A 123 -10.21 -15.02 4.53
N LYS A 124 -10.41 -13.78 4.10
CA LYS A 124 -10.08 -13.32 2.76
C LYS A 124 -8.79 -12.50 2.69
N LEU A 125 -8.11 -12.33 3.80
CA LEU A 125 -6.88 -11.58 3.87
C LEU A 125 -5.68 -12.54 3.98
N TYR A 126 -4.72 -12.32 3.10
CA TYR A 126 -3.44 -13.01 3.05
C TYR A 126 -2.33 -11.98 3.25
N VAL A 127 -1.22 -12.39 3.83
CA VAL A 127 -0.09 -11.49 4.08
C VAL A 127 1.22 -12.13 3.62
N THR A 128 2.13 -11.30 3.13
CA THR A 128 3.50 -11.71 2.89
C THR A 128 4.41 -11.07 3.93
N VAL A 129 5.49 -11.74 4.26
CA VAL A 129 6.52 -11.23 5.17
C VAL A 129 7.90 -11.57 4.62
N TYR A 130 8.88 -10.71 4.85
CA TYR A 130 10.26 -11.03 4.52
C TYR A 130 10.71 -12.28 5.27
N THR A 131 11.37 -13.20 4.57
CA THR A 131 11.70 -14.55 5.10
C THR A 131 12.44 -14.52 6.43
N ASP A 132 13.36 -13.55 6.61
CA ASP A 132 14.18 -13.43 7.81
C ASP A 132 13.57 -12.48 8.86
N ASP A 133 12.34 -11.96 8.64
CA ASP A 133 11.65 -11.05 9.58
C ASP A 133 10.72 -11.81 10.53
N GLU A 134 11.31 -12.51 11.49
CA GLU A 134 10.56 -13.28 12.49
C GLU A 134 9.69 -12.39 13.40
N ASP A 135 10.07 -11.12 13.62
CA ASP A 135 9.27 -10.18 14.42
C ASP A 135 7.96 -9.85 13.71
N ALA A 136 7.98 -9.52 12.42
CA ALA A 136 6.76 -9.29 11.66
C ALA A 136 5.88 -10.54 11.62
N TYR A 137 6.46 -11.72 11.37
CA TYR A 137 5.72 -12.99 11.38
C TYR A 137 5.04 -13.25 12.73
N ARG A 138 5.76 -13.06 13.83
CA ARG A 138 5.22 -13.21 15.19
C ARG A 138 4.07 -12.23 15.45
N ILE A 139 4.20 -10.97 15.04
CA ILE A 139 3.14 -9.96 15.24
C ILE A 139 1.89 -10.35 14.44
N TRP A 140 2.03 -10.78 13.19
CA TRP A 140 0.90 -11.25 12.40
C TRP A 140 0.19 -12.43 13.04
N THR A 141 0.93 -13.44 13.52
CA THR A 141 0.35 -14.67 14.07
C THR A 141 -0.16 -14.52 15.51
N GLU A 142 0.62 -13.89 16.39
CA GLU A 142 0.31 -13.86 17.82
C GLU A 142 -0.53 -12.64 18.23
N VAL A 143 -0.34 -11.48 17.57
CA VAL A 143 -1.04 -10.24 17.91
C VAL A 143 -2.27 -10.01 17.02
N CYS A 144 -2.11 -10.15 15.71
CA CYS A 144 -3.21 -9.99 14.75
C CYS A 144 -4.06 -11.26 14.60
N HIS A 145 -3.55 -12.41 15.05
CA HIS A 145 -4.19 -13.72 14.94
C HIS A 145 -4.52 -14.11 13.50
N VAL A 146 -3.62 -13.80 12.58
CA VAL A 146 -3.68 -14.29 11.20
C VAL A 146 -3.32 -15.76 11.20
N ASP A 147 -4.12 -16.59 10.51
CA ASP A 147 -3.81 -17.99 10.36
C ASP A 147 -2.46 -18.16 9.63
N PRO A 148 -1.51 -18.96 10.17
CA PRO A 148 -0.25 -19.23 9.47
C PRO A 148 -0.40 -19.74 8.03
N SER A 149 -1.53 -20.38 7.71
CA SER A 149 -1.83 -20.81 6.34
C SER A 149 -2.15 -19.67 5.38
N HIS A 150 -2.36 -18.46 5.88
CA HIS A 150 -2.56 -17.24 5.08
C HIS A 150 -1.30 -16.38 5.00
N ILE A 151 -0.14 -16.88 5.46
CA ILE A 151 1.11 -16.12 5.48
C ILE A 151 2.13 -16.76 4.55
N LEU A 152 2.64 -16.00 3.59
CA LEU A 152 3.77 -16.36 2.75
C LEU A 152 5.05 -15.68 3.25
N LYS A 153 6.11 -16.44 3.49
CA LYS A 153 7.46 -15.93 3.71
C LYS A 153 8.20 -15.88 2.37
N THR A 154 8.64 -14.71 1.96
CA THR A 154 9.37 -14.52 0.70
C THR A 154 10.52 -13.54 0.84
N TYR A 155 11.59 -13.71 0.05
CA TYR A 155 12.71 -12.76 0.00
C TYR A 155 12.41 -11.52 -0.86
N GLU A 156 11.28 -11.49 -1.57
CA GLU A 156 10.84 -10.35 -2.37
C GLU A 156 10.36 -9.18 -1.47
N ASN A 157 9.88 -9.46 -0.25
CA ASN A 157 9.42 -8.46 0.70
C ASN A 157 10.56 -7.68 1.37
N PHE A 158 11.39 -7.03 0.54
CA PHE A 158 12.43 -6.12 0.99
C PHE A 158 12.48 -4.89 0.09
N TRP A 159 12.05 -3.77 0.64
CA TRP A 159 11.96 -2.52 -0.09
C TRP A 159 13.27 -1.72 -0.03
N GLU A 160 13.80 -1.39 -1.19
CA GLU A 160 14.99 -0.53 -1.37
C GLU A 160 14.94 0.20 -2.71
N ILE A 161 15.38 1.46 -2.74
CA ILE A 161 15.46 2.29 -3.95
C ILE A 161 16.89 2.81 -4.20
N GLY A 162 17.85 1.89 -4.26
CA GLY A 162 19.26 2.24 -4.34
C GLY A 162 19.86 2.52 -2.98
N GLU A 163 20.74 3.54 -2.86
CA GLU A 163 21.34 3.92 -1.58
C GLU A 163 20.34 4.72 -0.72
N GLY A 164 20.28 4.39 0.58
CA GLY A 164 19.49 5.12 1.57
C GLY A 164 18.54 4.25 2.39
N PRO A 165 17.57 4.86 3.10
CA PRO A 165 16.68 4.16 3.98
C PRO A 165 15.83 3.09 3.27
N GLY A 166 15.80 1.87 3.82
CA GLY A 166 14.99 0.76 3.34
C GLY A 166 14.89 -0.35 4.39
N GLY A 167 14.32 -1.48 4.01
CA GLY A 167 14.18 -2.61 4.92
C GLY A 167 13.14 -3.62 4.49
N PRO A 168 12.91 -4.65 5.31
CA PRO A 168 11.85 -5.62 5.05
C PRO A 168 10.50 -4.94 5.02
N ASP A 169 9.57 -5.57 4.37
CA ASP A 169 8.18 -5.12 4.32
C ASP A 169 7.20 -6.28 4.49
N SER A 170 5.95 -5.94 4.61
CA SER A 170 4.86 -6.89 4.68
C SER A 170 3.70 -6.37 3.84
N GLU A 171 3.22 -7.18 2.94
CA GLU A 171 2.11 -6.82 2.07
C GLU A 171 0.84 -7.53 2.49
N ILE A 172 -0.29 -6.87 2.31
CA ILE A 172 -1.62 -7.41 2.62
C ILE A 172 -2.39 -7.56 1.32
N PHE A 173 -2.85 -8.77 1.05
CA PHE A 173 -3.63 -9.14 -0.11
C PHE A 173 -5.07 -9.48 0.26
N TYR A 174 -5.99 -9.22 -0.67
CA TYR A 174 -7.38 -9.62 -0.55
C TYR A 174 -7.73 -10.69 -1.58
N ASP A 175 -8.26 -11.84 -1.14
CA ASP A 175 -8.81 -12.88 -2.02
C ASP A 175 -10.19 -12.47 -2.53
N ARG A 176 -10.29 -12.17 -3.80
CA ARG A 176 -11.54 -11.81 -4.49
C ARG A 176 -12.41 -13.02 -4.81
N GLY A 177 -11.89 -14.23 -4.61
CA GLY A 177 -12.58 -15.50 -4.78
C GLY A 177 -12.41 -16.16 -6.15
N GLU A 178 -12.99 -17.34 -6.26
CA GLU A 178 -12.84 -18.25 -7.41
C GLU A 178 -13.26 -17.64 -8.76
N LYS A 179 -14.14 -16.64 -8.78
CA LYS A 179 -14.52 -15.92 -10.01
C LYS A 179 -13.31 -15.39 -10.78
N TYR A 180 -12.23 -15.06 -10.07
CA TYR A 180 -11.00 -14.47 -10.62
C TYR A 180 -9.87 -15.50 -10.77
N ASP A 181 -10.20 -16.78 -10.77
CA ASP A 181 -9.30 -17.91 -10.93
C ASP A 181 -9.84 -18.89 -11.99
N PRO A 182 -9.80 -18.51 -13.26
CA PRO A 182 -10.41 -19.31 -14.33
C PRO A 182 -9.73 -20.68 -14.55
N GLU A 183 -8.49 -20.83 -14.08
CA GLU A 183 -7.71 -22.08 -14.19
C GLU A 183 -7.90 -23.00 -12.97
N GLY A 184 -8.54 -22.50 -11.90
CA GLY A 184 -8.79 -23.28 -10.68
C GLY A 184 -7.53 -23.60 -9.89
N LEU A 185 -6.53 -22.73 -9.93
CA LEU A 185 -5.23 -22.93 -9.26
C LEU A 185 -5.31 -22.72 -7.74
N GLY A 186 -6.34 -22.04 -7.28
CA GLY A 186 -6.57 -21.81 -5.86
C GLY A 186 -5.46 -20.97 -5.21
N GLU A 187 -5.04 -21.41 -4.04
CA GLU A 187 -4.01 -20.73 -3.25
C GLU A 187 -2.60 -20.76 -3.87
N LYS A 188 -2.37 -21.60 -4.88
CA LYS A 188 -1.10 -21.60 -5.62
C LYS A 188 -0.82 -20.23 -6.26
N LEU A 189 -1.88 -19.52 -6.68
CA LEU A 189 -1.75 -18.16 -7.23
C LEU A 189 -1.05 -17.23 -6.26
N PHE A 190 -1.29 -17.37 -4.96
CA PHE A 190 -0.67 -16.57 -3.92
C PHE A 190 0.70 -17.15 -3.51
N PHE A 191 0.77 -18.44 -3.15
CA PHE A 191 1.98 -19.04 -2.57
C PHE A 191 3.11 -19.23 -3.57
N GLU A 192 2.82 -19.27 -4.87
CA GLU A 192 3.83 -19.32 -5.94
C GLU A 192 4.04 -17.95 -6.60
N GLU A 193 3.50 -16.87 -6.01
CA GLU A 193 3.64 -15.48 -6.46
C GLU A 193 3.29 -15.30 -7.95
N MET A 194 2.28 -16.03 -8.42
CA MET A 194 1.85 -15.99 -9.81
C MET A 194 1.09 -14.69 -10.11
N GLU A 195 1.31 -14.12 -11.31
CA GLU A 195 0.49 -13.00 -11.79
C GLU A 195 -0.98 -13.41 -11.88
N ASN A 196 -1.87 -12.71 -11.16
CA ASN A 196 -3.29 -13.04 -11.12
C ASN A 196 -4.15 -11.84 -10.73
N ASP A 197 -5.47 -11.95 -10.93
CA ASP A 197 -6.47 -10.95 -10.51
C ASP A 197 -7.32 -11.43 -9.32
N ARG A 198 -7.03 -12.59 -8.73
CA ARG A 198 -7.71 -13.12 -7.54
C ARG A 198 -7.15 -12.52 -6.25
N TYR A 199 -5.84 -12.60 -6.06
CA TYR A 199 -5.16 -12.04 -4.89
C TYR A 199 -4.61 -10.67 -5.23
N ILE A 200 -5.29 -9.63 -4.75
CA ILE A 200 -4.90 -8.24 -5.02
C ILE A 200 -4.21 -7.66 -3.81
N GLU A 201 -2.94 -7.28 -3.97
CA GLU A 201 -2.21 -6.48 -2.99
C GLU A 201 -2.96 -5.16 -2.77
N VAL A 202 -3.37 -4.89 -1.54
CA VAL A 202 -4.07 -3.67 -1.16
C VAL A 202 -3.18 -2.71 -0.37
N TRP A 203 -2.23 -3.23 0.41
CA TRP A 203 -1.41 -2.42 1.30
C TRP A 203 -0.01 -2.99 1.46
N ASN A 204 1.01 -2.15 1.33
CA ASN A 204 2.39 -2.48 1.68
C ASN A 204 2.81 -1.69 2.93
N VAL A 205 3.40 -2.37 3.91
CA VAL A 205 3.90 -1.83 5.20
C VAL A 205 5.40 -2.02 5.26
N VAL A 206 6.16 -0.95 5.00
CA VAL A 206 7.62 -0.97 4.95
C VAL A 206 8.22 -0.62 6.30
N PHE A 207 9.16 -1.43 6.76
CA PHE A 207 9.93 -1.27 7.99
C PHE A 207 11.31 -0.71 7.65
N SER A 208 11.39 0.61 7.46
CA SER A 208 12.63 1.30 7.08
C SER A 208 13.59 1.31 8.29
N GLN A 209 14.51 0.36 8.30
CA GLN A 209 15.43 0.11 9.41
C GLN A 209 16.90 0.01 9.01
N TYR A 210 17.19 -0.06 7.71
CA TYR A 210 18.55 -0.21 7.20
C TYR A 210 18.96 0.95 6.32
N ASP A 211 20.24 1.26 6.34
CA ASP A 211 20.91 2.09 5.33
C ASP A 211 21.35 1.15 4.19
N CYS A 212 20.51 1.06 3.18
CA CYS A 212 20.67 0.15 2.06
C CYS A 212 21.77 0.62 1.11
N ASN A 213 22.54 -0.32 0.58
CA ASN A 213 23.53 -0.09 -0.44
C ASN A 213 23.57 -1.30 -1.41
N PRO A 214 23.00 -1.21 -2.60
CA PRO A 214 22.94 -2.31 -3.57
C PRO A 214 24.30 -2.86 -4.00
N ALA A 215 25.42 -2.19 -3.67
CA ALA A 215 26.76 -2.66 -3.99
C ALA A 215 27.30 -3.74 -3.03
N ILE A 216 26.58 -4.00 -1.91
CA ILE A 216 26.95 -5.00 -0.90
C ILE A 216 25.79 -5.94 -0.61
N ASP A 217 26.06 -7.08 0.06
CA ASP A 217 24.99 -8.02 0.47
C ASP A 217 24.06 -7.36 1.51
N ARG A 218 22.75 -7.62 1.43
CA ARG A 218 21.75 -7.13 2.39
C ARG A 218 22.10 -7.44 3.85
N LYS A 219 22.80 -8.55 4.10
CA LYS A 219 23.26 -8.94 5.44
C LYS A 219 24.36 -8.02 6.01
N GLU A 220 24.98 -7.22 5.17
CA GLU A 220 25.99 -6.25 5.55
C GLU A 220 25.42 -4.84 5.76
N TYR A 221 24.11 -4.65 5.49
CA TYR A 221 23.45 -3.37 5.70
C TYR A 221 23.48 -2.97 7.18
N LYS A 222 23.78 -1.70 7.40
CA LYS A 222 23.81 -1.15 8.76
C LYS A 222 22.42 -0.71 9.16
N GLU A 223 22.06 -0.96 10.43
CA GLU A 223 20.83 -0.40 10.97
C GLU A 223 20.88 1.12 10.99
N LEU A 224 19.77 1.75 10.64
CA LEU A 224 19.56 3.17 10.79
C LEU A 224 19.57 3.54 12.28
N PRO A 225 20.07 4.71 12.65
CA PRO A 225 19.99 5.21 14.02
C PRO A 225 18.55 5.44 14.49
N GLN A 226 17.62 5.55 13.54
CA GLN A 226 16.20 5.75 13.73
C GLN A 226 15.44 4.80 12.82
N LYS A 227 14.55 4.00 13.41
CA LYS A 227 13.65 3.12 12.65
C LYS A 227 12.38 3.89 12.29
N ASN A 228 11.93 3.73 11.05
CA ASN A 228 10.77 4.46 10.53
C ASN A 228 9.76 3.48 9.94
N ILE A 229 8.51 3.92 9.86
CA ILE A 229 7.44 3.23 9.12
C ILE A 229 7.09 4.07 7.90
N ASP A 230 7.06 3.41 6.75
CA ASP A 230 6.49 3.90 5.50
C ASP A 230 5.42 2.93 5.04
N THR A 231 4.23 3.42 4.73
CA THR A 231 3.18 2.55 4.19
C THR A 231 2.54 3.12 2.94
N GLY A 232 2.10 2.23 2.07
CA GLY A 232 1.39 2.61 0.87
C GLY A 232 0.20 1.69 0.60
N MET A 233 -1.02 2.23 0.70
CA MET A 233 -2.26 1.55 0.33
C MET A 233 -2.86 2.21 -0.92
N GLY A 234 -3.08 1.42 -1.97
CA GLY A 234 -3.73 1.91 -3.18
C GLY A 234 -5.21 2.20 -2.94
N LEU A 235 -5.61 3.48 -2.98
CA LEU A 235 -7.02 3.86 -2.79
C LEU A 235 -7.91 3.15 -3.82
N GLU A 236 -7.55 3.18 -5.09
CA GLU A 236 -8.35 2.64 -6.19
C GLU A 236 -8.48 1.12 -6.08
N ARG A 237 -7.41 0.41 -5.66
CA ARG A 237 -7.44 -1.04 -5.41
C ARG A 237 -8.42 -1.38 -4.28
N LEU A 238 -8.31 -0.68 -3.16
CA LEU A 238 -9.20 -0.88 -2.01
C LEU A 238 -10.65 -0.58 -2.37
N VAL A 239 -10.91 0.51 -3.10
CA VAL A 239 -12.26 0.92 -3.52
C VAL A 239 -12.85 -0.08 -4.51
N SER A 240 -12.07 -0.63 -5.45
CA SER A 240 -12.56 -1.63 -6.39
C SER A 240 -13.04 -2.90 -5.69
N ILE A 241 -12.33 -3.34 -4.65
CA ILE A 241 -12.76 -4.48 -3.82
C ILE A 241 -14.04 -4.15 -3.06
N ILE A 242 -14.13 -2.98 -2.41
CA ILE A 242 -15.30 -2.57 -1.62
C ILE A 242 -16.55 -2.42 -2.49
N GLN A 243 -16.41 -1.90 -3.71
CA GLN A 243 -17.51 -1.68 -4.65
C GLN A 243 -17.81 -2.92 -5.51
N GLY A 244 -16.97 -3.96 -5.45
CA GLY A 244 -17.13 -5.18 -6.24
C GLY A 244 -16.84 -4.98 -7.73
N GLY A 245 -16.00 -3.99 -8.08
CA GLY A 245 -15.54 -3.75 -9.44
C GLY A 245 -14.66 -4.88 -9.97
N GLU A 246 -14.70 -5.13 -11.26
CA GLU A 246 -13.78 -6.10 -11.90
C GLU A 246 -12.39 -5.51 -12.02
N THR A 247 -12.31 -4.21 -12.27
CA THR A 247 -11.06 -3.44 -12.37
C THR A 247 -11.13 -2.18 -11.52
N ASN A 248 -10.00 -1.51 -11.32
CA ASN A 248 -9.95 -0.20 -10.67
C ASN A 248 -10.80 0.85 -11.43
N PHE A 249 -10.97 0.69 -12.74
CA PHE A 249 -11.74 1.60 -13.60
C PHE A 249 -13.25 1.49 -13.39
N ASP A 250 -13.75 0.43 -12.75
CA ASP A 250 -15.17 0.23 -12.46
C ASP A 250 -15.62 0.92 -11.17
N THR A 251 -14.78 1.75 -10.59
CA THR A 251 -15.06 2.48 -9.35
C THR A 251 -15.68 3.85 -9.60
N ASP A 252 -16.35 4.40 -8.60
CA ASP A 252 -16.90 5.76 -8.65
C ASP A 252 -15.84 6.84 -8.93
N LEU A 253 -14.56 6.56 -8.66
CA LEU A 253 -13.43 7.43 -8.96
C LEU A 253 -13.23 7.63 -10.47
N PHE A 254 -13.52 6.62 -11.28
CA PHE A 254 -13.33 6.65 -12.74
C PHE A 254 -14.64 6.74 -13.52
N LEU A 255 -15.74 6.16 -13.04
CA LEU A 255 -17.02 6.14 -13.77
C LEU A 255 -17.52 7.54 -14.11
N SER A 256 -17.29 8.53 -13.25
CA SER A 256 -17.68 9.91 -13.54
C SER A 256 -16.93 10.47 -14.77
N LEU A 257 -15.65 10.15 -14.90
CA LEU A 257 -14.81 10.56 -16.04
C LEU A 257 -15.24 9.87 -17.33
N ILE A 258 -15.55 8.58 -17.25
CA ILE A 258 -16.03 7.77 -18.39
C ILE A 258 -17.35 8.36 -18.89
N HIS A 259 -18.31 8.65 -18.00
CA HIS A 259 -19.59 9.23 -18.35
C HIS A 259 -19.49 10.65 -18.94
N ILE A 260 -18.47 11.42 -18.58
CA ILE A 260 -18.21 12.73 -19.19
C ILE A 260 -17.66 12.58 -20.63
N SER A 261 -16.84 11.55 -20.89
CA SER A 261 -16.21 11.37 -22.19
C SER A 261 -17.09 10.61 -23.20
N GLU A 262 -17.97 9.72 -22.77
CA GLU A 262 -18.85 8.92 -23.65
C GLU A 262 -20.00 9.69 -24.33
N PRO A 263 -20.65 10.71 -23.73
CA PRO A 263 -21.71 11.47 -24.42
C PRO A 263 -21.27 12.06 -25.76
N THR A 264 -19.97 12.31 -25.92
CA THR A 264 -19.42 12.83 -27.17
C THR A 264 -19.47 11.81 -28.33
N ARG A 265 -19.43 10.50 -28.02
CA ARG A 265 -19.57 9.43 -29.03
C ARG A 265 -21.02 9.23 -29.50
N LEU A 266 -21.97 9.35 -28.58
CA LEU A 266 -23.41 9.23 -28.93
C LEU A 266 -23.97 10.43 -29.71
N ALA A 267 -23.31 11.60 -29.62
CA ALA A 267 -23.70 12.79 -30.37
C ALA A 267 -23.15 12.82 -31.83
N LEU A 268 -22.33 11.83 -32.21
CA LEU A 268 -21.70 11.72 -33.53
C LEU A 268 -22.29 10.58 -34.39
N ILE A 269 -23.36 9.91 -33.92
CA ILE A 269 -24.16 8.94 -34.66
C ILE A 269 -25.56 9.52 -34.88
#